data_dea02938ad76c3989b380f636f2f1140
#
_entry.id   dea02938ad76c3989b380f636f2f1140
#
_cell.length_a   1.000
_cell.length_b   1.000
_cell.length_c   1.000
_cell.angle_alpha   90.00
_cell.angle_beta   90.00
_cell.angle_gamma   90.00
#
_symmetry.space_group_name_H-M   'P 1'
#
loop_
_entity.id
_entity.type
_entity.pdbx_description
1 polymer ?
#
loop_
_entity_poly.entity_id
_entity_poly.type
_entity_poly.pdbx_seq_one_letter_code
_entity_poly.pdbx_strand_id
1 'polypeptide(L)'
;MADDDTVKGLAVEAESSRTDDTELTPQEQRRVIRRVDARLIVMLGFLHTVSLIDRGNLSTAAVAGMEKELHLQGNQYNVIAVVFFPPYICLQMLGPVLIRKLGPKLFLAGICFIWGVSMMCGGFVHNWAQLAGIRIIIGALEAGFFPAAVYLIATWYTRYQMQKRFAIFYLLGCVASAFTGFLSYGITFMNGLGGLTAWRWIFVIQGLITCTLAAISYFVLINFPDRMRSSKSRFLSHREYDFITDQINADRGDVRLEPFNLKKYLVAALDINIWGFGLVYFCTTTTAYSIAYFLPLIYREGMGFSMGASLCLFAPPYVAAGITMFATSWIGDKYRIRGPIIVFNAMLALIGLPLMTFTKGNGPRLVGCFLTTMGANSNVPAAMAYQANNVRGQWKRAACSAIFVGLGASGGMVGSLVFRSQDAPEYRPGMLTCIGMQAAAIVLVGLLTIRLYLRNCRVDRGELVIGDLPGFRYTY
;
A
#
# COMPACT_ATOMS: atom_id res chain seq x y z
N MET A 1 43.79 55.18 -6.90
CA MET A 1 43.42 54.25 -5.80
C MET A 1 41.92 54.43 -5.47
N ALA A 2 41.08 54.64 -6.47
CA ALA A 2 39.62 54.89 -6.31
C ALA A 2 38.76 54.03 -7.25
N ASP A 3 39.36 53.03 -7.96
CA ASP A 3 38.64 52.23 -8.94
C ASP A 3 38.31 50.80 -8.54
N ASP A 4 38.94 50.30 -7.44
CA ASP A 4 38.77 48.85 -7.06
C ASP A 4 37.51 48.60 -6.23
N ASP A 5 37.02 49.60 -5.48
CA ASP A 5 35.78 49.48 -4.70
C ASP A 5 34.53 49.63 -5.56
N THR A 6 34.58 50.39 -6.61
CA THR A 6 33.48 50.55 -7.61
C THR A 6 33.31 49.29 -8.45
N VAL A 7 34.42 48.64 -8.82
CA VAL A 7 34.39 47.36 -9.57
C VAL A 7 33.88 46.21 -8.70
N LYS A 8 34.24 46.18 -7.40
CA LYS A 8 33.69 45.21 -6.43
C LYS A 8 32.21 45.44 -6.13
N GLY A 9 31.78 46.70 -6.02
CA GLY A 9 30.37 47.04 -5.86
C GLY A 9 29.53 46.60 -7.07
N LEU A 10 29.96 46.84 -8.29
CA LEU A 10 29.28 46.40 -9.51
C LEU A 10 29.31 44.88 -9.70
N ALA A 11 30.37 44.19 -9.25
CA ALA A 11 30.42 42.73 -9.27
C ALA A 11 29.46 42.10 -8.27
N VAL A 12 29.33 42.68 -7.08
CA VAL A 12 28.35 42.23 -6.05
C VAL A 12 26.92 42.52 -6.47
N GLU A 13 26.64 43.68 -7.08
CA GLU A 13 25.30 43.98 -7.63
C GLU A 13 24.97 43.09 -8.86
N ALA A 14 25.95 42.81 -9.73
CA ALA A 14 25.77 41.90 -10.85
C ALA A 14 25.60 40.42 -10.41
N GLU A 15 26.19 40.03 -9.30
CA GLU A 15 26.01 38.72 -8.69
C GLU A 15 24.67 38.62 -7.97
N SER A 16 24.23 39.67 -7.24
CA SER A 16 22.94 39.80 -6.62
C SER A 16 21.79 39.83 -7.63
N SER A 17 21.95 40.56 -8.74
CA SER A 17 20.92 40.58 -9.80
C SER A 17 20.86 39.29 -10.64
N ARG A 18 21.95 38.51 -10.70
CA ARG A 18 21.96 37.16 -11.31
C ARG A 18 21.33 36.11 -10.43
N THR A 19 21.35 36.26 -9.10
CA THR A 19 20.67 35.36 -8.16
C THR A 19 19.16 35.55 -8.14
N ASP A 20 18.66 36.81 -8.30
CA ASP A 20 17.23 37.11 -8.31
C ASP A 20 16.51 36.59 -9.58
N ASP A 21 17.20 36.55 -10.74
CA ASP A 21 16.64 36.01 -12.00
C ASP A 21 16.64 34.48 -12.07
N THR A 22 17.27 33.79 -11.12
CA THR A 22 17.39 32.31 -11.11
C THR A 22 16.38 31.61 -10.23
N GLU A 23 15.80 32.26 -9.24
CA GLU A 23 14.81 31.64 -8.35
C GLU A 23 13.40 31.62 -8.96
N LEU A 24 12.73 30.43 -8.83
CA LEU A 24 11.33 30.30 -9.25
C LEU A 24 10.40 30.97 -8.24
N THR A 25 9.42 31.73 -8.73
CA THR A 25 8.39 32.31 -7.89
C THR A 25 7.58 31.22 -7.15
N PRO A 26 6.98 31.50 -5.98
CA PRO A 26 6.18 30.51 -5.25
C PRO A 26 5.00 29.93 -6.06
N GLN A 27 4.49 30.67 -7.03
CA GLN A 27 3.46 30.20 -7.95
C GLN A 27 4.00 29.21 -8.97
N GLU A 28 5.18 29.49 -9.55
CA GLU A 28 5.88 28.59 -10.48
C GLU A 28 6.30 27.31 -9.79
N GLN A 29 6.86 27.39 -8.57
CA GLN A 29 7.19 26.22 -7.75
C GLN A 29 6.00 25.29 -7.56
N ARG A 30 4.83 25.83 -7.17
CA ARG A 30 3.59 25.06 -7.03
C ARG A 30 3.12 24.46 -8.35
N ARG A 31 3.31 25.16 -9.47
CA ARG A 31 2.96 24.69 -10.82
C ARG A 31 3.84 23.53 -11.25
N VAL A 32 5.14 23.60 -10.99
CA VAL A 32 6.11 22.52 -11.26
C VAL A 32 5.75 21.28 -10.46
N ILE A 33 5.53 21.42 -9.15
CA ILE A 33 5.16 20.31 -8.27
C ILE A 33 3.84 19.67 -8.72
N ARG A 34 2.81 20.44 -9.08
CA ARG A 34 1.55 19.91 -9.61
C ARG A 34 1.72 19.14 -10.93
N ARG A 35 2.60 19.57 -11.81
CA ARG A 35 2.92 18.83 -13.06
C ARG A 35 3.57 17.49 -12.77
N VAL A 36 4.49 17.47 -11.80
CA VAL A 36 5.11 16.21 -11.34
C VAL A 36 4.07 15.31 -10.67
N ASP A 37 3.24 15.85 -9.77
CA ASP A 37 2.16 15.11 -9.11
C ASP A 37 1.21 14.45 -10.11
N ALA A 38 0.77 15.18 -11.13
CA ALA A 38 -0.15 14.67 -12.15
C ALA A 38 0.42 13.49 -12.96
N ARG A 39 1.73 13.48 -13.24
CA ARG A 39 2.36 12.40 -14.01
C ARG A 39 2.87 11.25 -13.14
N LEU A 40 3.33 11.55 -11.95
CA LEU A 40 3.93 10.55 -11.08
C LEU A 40 2.90 9.94 -10.12
N ILE A 41 2.30 10.77 -9.26
CA ILE A 41 1.45 10.27 -8.17
C ILE A 41 0.14 9.70 -8.72
N VAL A 42 -0.48 10.40 -9.67
CA VAL A 42 -1.74 9.94 -10.27
C VAL A 42 -1.51 8.63 -11.03
N MET A 43 -0.45 8.53 -11.83
CA MET A 43 -0.17 7.33 -12.61
C MET A 43 0.21 6.14 -11.72
N LEU A 44 1.08 6.34 -10.73
CA LEU A 44 1.41 5.31 -9.75
C LEU A 44 0.17 4.88 -8.95
N GLY A 45 -0.71 5.84 -8.61
CA GLY A 45 -1.98 5.56 -7.95
C GLY A 45 -2.88 4.68 -8.78
N PHE A 46 -3.04 4.93 -10.08
CA PHE A 46 -3.80 4.05 -10.97
C PHE A 46 -3.20 2.65 -11.10
N LEU A 47 -1.87 2.54 -11.20
CA LEU A 47 -1.21 1.24 -11.22
C LEU A 47 -1.39 0.49 -9.89
N HIS A 48 -1.34 1.19 -8.76
CA HIS A 48 -1.63 0.59 -7.45
C HIS A 48 -3.09 0.16 -7.31
N THR A 49 -3.99 0.96 -7.86
CA THR A 49 -5.43 0.66 -7.96
C THR A 49 -5.65 -0.70 -8.62
N VAL A 50 -5.03 -0.92 -9.77
CA VAL A 50 -5.17 -2.19 -10.51
C VAL A 50 -4.60 -3.36 -9.69
N SER A 51 -3.46 -3.18 -9.04
CA SER A 51 -2.88 -4.19 -8.14
C SER A 51 -3.86 -4.61 -7.02
N LEU A 52 -4.60 -3.67 -6.43
CA LEU A 52 -5.60 -3.99 -5.41
C LEU A 52 -6.86 -4.65 -5.98
N ILE A 53 -7.31 -4.22 -7.17
CA ILE A 53 -8.41 -4.85 -7.89
C ILE A 53 -8.07 -6.31 -8.21
N ASP A 54 -6.87 -6.57 -8.72
CA ASP A 54 -6.41 -7.90 -9.13
C ASP A 54 -6.32 -8.88 -7.95
N ARG A 55 -6.11 -8.41 -6.74
CA ARG A 55 -6.21 -9.24 -5.53
C ARG A 55 -7.64 -9.64 -5.21
N GLY A 56 -8.61 -8.75 -5.44
CA GLY A 56 -10.04 -9.01 -5.27
C GLY A 56 -10.64 -9.92 -6.33
N ASN A 57 -9.99 -10.10 -7.49
CA ASN A 57 -10.51 -10.89 -8.62
C ASN A 57 -10.82 -12.33 -8.24
N LEU A 58 -9.99 -12.94 -7.40
CA LEU A 58 -10.16 -14.33 -7.03
C LEU A 58 -11.51 -14.55 -6.32
N SER A 59 -11.88 -13.68 -5.39
CA SER A 59 -13.13 -13.79 -4.66
C SER A 59 -14.34 -13.49 -5.52
N THR A 60 -14.27 -12.52 -6.42
CA THR A 60 -15.37 -12.22 -7.33
C THR A 60 -15.54 -13.29 -8.41
N ALA A 61 -14.45 -13.88 -8.90
CA ALA A 61 -14.46 -15.02 -9.82
C ALA A 61 -15.04 -16.29 -9.18
N ALA A 62 -14.71 -16.55 -7.91
CA ALA A 62 -15.27 -17.66 -7.14
C ALA A 62 -16.80 -17.57 -7.08
N VAL A 63 -17.34 -16.38 -6.72
CA VAL A 63 -18.79 -16.11 -6.71
C VAL A 63 -19.39 -16.21 -8.11
N ALA A 64 -18.66 -15.84 -9.17
CA ALA A 64 -19.10 -15.93 -10.56
C ALA A 64 -19.07 -17.35 -11.15
N GLY A 65 -18.70 -18.37 -10.37
CA GLY A 65 -18.81 -19.78 -10.75
C GLY A 65 -17.49 -20.50 -11.03
N MET A 66 -16.35 -19.87 -10.79
CA MET A 66 -15.00 -20.45 -10.97
C MET A 66 -14.83 -21.77 -10.19
N GLU A 67 -15.26 -21.81 -8.93
CA GLU A 67 -15.11 -22.99 -8.08
C GLU A 67 -15.81 -24.23 -8.64
N LYS A 68 -17.02 -24.01 -9.19
CA LYS A 68 -17.82 -25.09 -9.79
C LYS A 68 -17.21 -25.59 -11.09
N GLU A 69 -16.75 -24.70 -11.96
CA GLU A 69 -16.20 -25.04 -13.28
C GLU A 69 -14.82 -25.71 -13.17
N LEU A 70 -13.96 -25.25 -12.28
CA LEU A 70 -12.65 -25.87 -12.01
C LEU A 70 -12.73 -27.07 -11.06
N HIS A 71 -13.96 -27.46 -10.61
CA HIS A 71 -14.20 -28.56 -9.67
C HIS A 71 -13.32 -28.49 -8.43
N LEU A 72 -13.20 -27.28 -7.83
CA LEU A 72 -12.36 -27.09 -6.64
C LEU A 72 -12.88 -27.91 -5.46
N GLN A 73 -11.97 -28.64 -4.81
CA GLN A 73 -12.29 -29.50 -3.68
C GLN A 73 -11.46 -29.09 -2.44
N GLY A 74 -12.07 -29.19 -1.26
CA GLY A 74 -11.40 -28.96 0.02
C GLY A 74 -10.74 -27.56 0.08
N ASN A 75 -9.44 -27.51 0.29
CA ASN A 75 -8.68 -26.28 0.48
C ASN A 75 -8.02 -25.72 -0.80
N GLN A 76 -8.39 -26.20 -1.99
CA GLN A 76 -7.73 -25.78 -3.24
C GLN A 76 -7.89 -24.28 -3.51
N TYR A 77 -9.04 -23.67 -3.20
CA TYR A 77 -9.23 -22.22 -3.27
C TYR A 77 -8.20 -21.45 -2.40
N ASN A 78 -8.02 -21.90 -1.16
CA ASN A 78 -7.04 -21.31 -0.25
C ASN A 78 -5.61 -21.47 -0.76
N VAL A 79 -5.28 -22.62 -1.39
CA VAL A 79 -3.96 -22.83 -2.02
C VAL A 79 -3.75 -21.82 -3.16
N ILE A 80 -4.73 -21.64 -4.05
CA ILE A 80 -4.67 -20.64 -5.12
C ILE A 80 -4.48 -19.23 -4.57
N ALA A 81 -5.10 -18.91 -3.44
CA ALA A 81 -4.96 -17.60 -2.80
C ALA A 81 -3.57 -17.43 -2.14
N VAL A 82 -3.06 -18.46 -1.45
CA VAL A 82 -1.84 -18.36 -0.65
C VAL A 82 -0.56 -18.40 -1.47
N VAL A 83 -0.52 -19.15 -2.57
CA VAL A 83 0.70 -19.32 -3.40
C VAL A 83 1.21 -18.03 -4.03
N PHE A 84 0.39 -17.00 -4.06
CA PHE A 84 0.78 -15.63 -4.45
C PHE A 84 1.83 -15.03 -3.49
N PHE A 85 1.71 -15.26 -2.18
CA PHE A 85 2.49 -14.55 -1.16
C PHE A 85 3.95 -14.96 -1.05
N PRO A 86 4.36 -16.25 -1.12
CA PRO A 86 5.76 -16.64 -1.01
C PRO A 86 6.68 -15.92 -2.01
N PRO A 87 6.43 -15.93 -3.33
CA PRO A 87 7.24 -15.18 -4.28
C PRO A 87 7.12 -13.65 -4.07
N TYR A 88 5.95 -13.17 -3.67
CA TYR A 88 5.74 -11.75 -3.34
C TYR A 88 6.65 -11.30 -2.20
N ILE A 89 6.77 -12.07 -1.11
CA ILE A 89 7.63 -11.74 0.04
C ILE A 89 9.11 -11.81 -0.34
N CYS A 90 9.52 -12.87 -1.04
CA CYS A 90 10.92 -13.10 -1.37
C CYS A 90 11.49 -12.07 -2.37
N LEU A 91 10.70 -11.66 -3.35
CA LEU A 91 11.19 -10.85 -4.46
C LEU A 91 10.97 -9.34 -4.29
N GLN A 92 10.20 -8.89 -3.29
CA GLN A 92 9.90 -7.47 -3.10
C GLN A 92 11.15 -6.59 -2.89
N MET A 93 12.22 -7.15 -2.30
CA MET A 93 13.47 -6.42 -2.09
C MET A 93 14.22 -6.09 -3.38
N LEU A 94 13.92 -6.79 -4.48
CA LEU A 94 14.55 -6.57 -5.78
C LEU A 94 13.98 -5.31 -6.48
N GLY A 95 12.77 -4.89 -6.14
CA GLY A 95 12.07 -3.78 -6.79
C GLY A 95 12.89 -2.48 -6.84
N PRO A 96 13.37 -1.93 -5.70
CA PRO A 96 14.18 -0.71 -5.67
C PRO A 96 15.50 -0.82 -6.42
N VAL A 97 16.09 -2.01 -6.48
CA VAL A 97 17.35 -2.26 -7.21
C VAL A 97 17.10 -2.27 -8.71
N LEU A 98 16.07 -3.00 -9.14
CA LEU A 98 15.74 -3.15 -10.56
C LEU A 98 15.23 -1.85 -11.17
N ILE A 99 14.38 -1.09 -10.47
CA ILE A 99 13.90 0.20 -10.96
C ILE A 99 15.05 1.20 -11.14
N ARG A 100 16.06 1.16 -10.27
CA ARG A 100 17.24 2.02 -10.38
C ARG A 100 18.11 1.66 -11.59
N LYS A 101 18.24 0.36 -11.91
CA LYS A 101 19.00 -0.12 -13.06
C LYS A 101 18.27 0.13 -14.38
N LEU A 102 17.03 -0.32 -14.51
CA LEU A 102 16.24 -0.31 -15.74
C LEU A 102 15.56 1.03 -16.01
N GLY A 103 15.35 1.82 -14.96
CA GLY A 103 14.58 3.06 -15.02
C GLY A 103 13.08 2.82 -14.75
N PRO A 104 12.37 3.87 -14.21
CA PRO A 104 10.98 3.73 -13.77
C PRO A 104 10.03 3.35 -14.89
N LYS A 105 10.17 3.94 -16.07
CA LYS A 105 9.28 3.70 -17.20
C LYS A 105 9.28 2.24 -17.63
N LEU A 106 10.48 1.72 -17.94
CA LEU A 106 10.61 0.35 -18.43
C LEU A 106 10.28 -0.67 -17.35
N PHE A 107 10.75 -0.45 -16.11
CA PHE A 107 10.55 -1.40 -15.04
C PHE A 107 9.07 -1.48 -14.62
N LEU A 108 8.44 -0.36 -14.22
CA LEU A 108 7.07 -0.37 -13.72
C LEU A 108 6.06 -0.73 -14.81
N ALA A 109 6.18 -0.14 -16.01
CA ALA A 109 5.29 -0.49 -17.10
C ALA A 109 5.49 -1.94 -17.56
N GLY A 110 6.74 -2.40 -17.63
CA GLY A 110 7.07 -3.77 -18.06
C GLY A 110 6.52 -4.82 -17.10
N ILE A 111 6.75 -4.69 -15.79
CA ILE A 111 6.21 -5.66 -14.81
C ILE A 111 4.68 -5.64 -14.78
N CYS A 112 4.06 -4.45 -14.86
CA CYS A 112 2.60 -4.33 -14.91
C CYS A 112 2.02 -4.95 -16.19
N PHE A 113 2.67 -4.78 -17.33
CA PHE A 113 2.23 -5.37 -18.59
C PHE A 113 2.30 -6.90 -18.55
N ILE A 114 3.43 -7.47 -18.09
CA ILE A 114 3.60 -8.93 -18.01
C ILE A 114 2.63 -9.52 -17.00
N TRP A 115 2.41 -8.87 -15.87
CA TRP A 115 1.42 -9.32 -14.88
C TRP A 115 -0.01 -9.24 -15.44
N GLY A 116 -0.36 -8.16 -16.19
CA GLY A 116 -1.66 -8.04 -16.86
C GLY A 116 -1.90 -9.17 -17.87
N VAL A 117 -0.88 -9.49 -18.69
CA VAL A 117 -0.93 -10.65 -19.61
C VAL A 117 -1.10 -11.96 -18.82
N SER A 118 -0.34 -12.15 -17.74
CA SER A 118 -0.49 -13.33 -16.88
C SER A 118 -1.89 -13.45 -16.28
N MET A 119 -2.49 -12.31 -15.90
CA MET A 119 -3.89 -12.25 -15.43
C MET A 119 -4.86 -12.68 -16.54
N MET A 120 -4.70 -12.17 -17.76
CA MET A 120 -5.52 -12.60 -18.92
C MET A 120 -5.42 -14.10 -19.16
N CYS A 121 -4.20 -14.68 -19.07
CA CYS A 121 -4.00 -16.14 -19.18
C CYS A 121 -4.79 -16.91 -18.12
N GLY A 122 -5.04 -16.31 -16.95
CA GLY A 122 -5.88 -16.88 -15.89
C GLY A 122 -7.32 -17.16 -16.33
N GLY A 123 -7.83 -16.43 -17.33
CA GLY A 123 -9.16 -16.68 -17.92
C GLY A 123 -9.24 -17.91 -18.81
N PHE A 124 -8.12 -18.52 -19.20
CA PHE A 124 -8.05 -19.64 -20.12
C PHE A 124 -7.60 -20.95 -19.46
N VAL A 125 -7.48 -20.98 -18.15
CA VAL A 125 -7.06 -22.19 -17.41
C VAL A 125 -8.20 -23.24 -17.38
N HIS A 126 -7.80 -24.51 -17.32
CA HIS A 126 -8.72 -25.64 -17.28
C HIS A 126 -8.71 -26.40 -15.95
N ASN A 127 -7.72 -26.16 -15.10
CA ASN A 127 -7.62 -26.77 -13.79
C ASN A 127 -7.02 -25.82 -12.75
N TRP A 128 -7.22 -26.16 -11.49
CA TRP A 128 -6.77 -25.33 -10.37
C TRP A 128 -5.23 -25.18 -10.29
N ALA A 129 -4.47 -26.18 -10.72
CA ALA A 129 -3.00 -26.13 -10.65
C ALA A 129 -2.43 -25.10 -11.64
N GLN A 130 -3.03 -24.97 -12.84
CA GLN A 130 -2.66 -23.92 -13.79
C GLN A 130 -2.94 -22.54 -13.22
N LEU A 131 -4.09 -22.34 -12.57
CA LEU A 131 -4.43 -21.07 -11.93
C LEU A 131 -3.46 -20.75 -10.78
N ALA A 132 -3.10 -21.75 -9.97
CA ALA A 132 -2.09 -21.61 -8.92
C ALA A 132 -0.72 -21.22 -9.50
N GLY A 133 -0.29 -21.81 -10.60
CA GLY A 133 0.95 -21.46 -11.31
C GLY A 133 0.95 -20.00 -11.78
N ILE A 134 -0.17 -19.54 -12.36
CA ILE A 134 -0.34 -18.13 -12.76
C ILE A 134 -0.28 -17.21 -11.54
N ARG A 135 -0.88 -17.59 -10.41
CA ARG A 135 -0.81 -16.81 -9.15
C ARG A 135 0.61 -16.65 -8.63
N ILE A 136 1.46 -17.68 -8.75
CA ILE A 136 2.89 -17.60 -8.41
C ILE A 136 3.59 -16.56 -9.27
N ILE A 137 3.35 -16.58 -10.59
CA ILE A 137 3.94 -15.63 -11.54
C ILE A 137 3.48 -14.20 -11.22
N ILE A 138 2.18 -13.98 -11.00
CA ILE A 138 1.64 -12.67 -10.66
C ILE A 138 2.26 -12.17 -9.34
N GLY A 139 2.35 -13.04 -8.31
CA GLY A 139 2.98 -12.69 -7.04
C GLY A 139 4.44 -12.26 -7.19
N ALA A 140 5.20 -12.95 -8.04
CA ALA A 140 6.58 -12.60 -8.34
C ALA A 140 6.73 -11.24 -9.05
N LEU A 141 5.85 -10.96 -10.02
CA LEU A 141 5.86 -9.71 -10.79
C LEU A 141 5.39 -8.52 -9.95
N GLU A 142 4.30 -8.69 -9.21
CA GLU A 142 3.72 -7.63 -8.38
C GLU A 142 4.62 -7.27 -7.18
N ALA A 143 5.48 -8.20 -6.71
CA ALA A 143 6.37 -8.00 -5.58
C ALA A 143 7.24 -6.74 -5.69
N GLY A 144 7.75 -6.46 -6.88
CA GLY A 144 8.63 -5.32 -7.13
C GLY A 144 7.92 -3.98 -7.23
N PHE A 145 6.60 -3.96 -7.46
CA PHE A 145 5.86 -2.75 -7.77
C PHE A 145 5.83 -1.75 -6.61
N PHE A 146 5.26 -2.15 -5.47
CA PHE A 146 5.05 -1.23 -4.34
C PHE A 146 6.36 -0.64 -3.78
N PRO A 147 7.42 -1.43 -3.49
CA PRO A 147 8.69 -0.88 -3.01
C PRO A 147 9.35 0.04 -4.04
N ALA A 148 9.24 -0.27 -5.33
CA ALA A 148 9.79 0.55 -6.40
C ALA A 148 9.04 1.89 -6.56
N ALA A 149 7.70 1.87 -6.44
CA ALA A 149 6.88 3.08 -6.47
C ALA A 149 7.19 4.00 -5.28
N VAL A 150 7.28 3.44 -4.07
CA VAL A 150 7.67 4.18 -2.86
C VAL A 150 9.07 4.79 -3.02
N TYR A 151 10.03 4.02 -3.55
CA TYR A 151 11.38 4.50 -3.81
C TYR A 151 11.38 5.64 -4.83
N LEU A 152 10.63 5.51 -5.92
CA LEU A 152 10.53 6.55 -6.95
C LEU A 152 9.90 7.84 -6.38
N ILE A 153 8.83 7.75 -5.62
CA ILE A 153 8.21 8.91 -4.94
C ILE A 153 9.25 9.58 -4.02
N ALA A 154 9.98 8.80 -3.24
CA ALA A 154 11.00 9.32 -2.34
C ALA A 154 12.15 10.07 -3.05
N THR A 155 12.38 9.83 -4.34
CA THR A 155 13.42 10.55 -5.10
C THR A 155 12.96 11.88 -5.69
N TRP A 156 11.65 12.16 -5.76
CA TRP A 156 11.09 13.38 -6.33
C TRP A 156 10.62 14.41 -5.31
N TYR A 157 10.46 14.02 -4.02
CA TYR A 157 9.85 14.87 -3.01
C TYR A 157 10.66 14.93 -1.73
N THR A 158 10.54 16.07 -1.02
CA THR A 158 11.06 16.23 0.33
C THR A 158 10.24 15.46 1.36
N ARG A 159 10.79 15.22 2.55
CA ARG A 159 10.15 14.44 3.64
C ARG A 159 8.74 14.94 3.99
N TYR A 160 8.55 16.26 4.06
CA TYR A 160 7.27 16.88 4.38
C TYR A 160 6.25 16.79 3.24
N GLN A 161 6.74 16.72 2.00
CA GLN A 161 5.90 16.59 0.81
C GLN A 161 5.47 15.14 0.55
N MET A 162 6.26 14.16 0.97
CA MET A 162 6.02 12.73 0.73
C MET A 162 4.75 12.22 1.40
N GLN A 163 4.50 12.59 2.67
CA GLN A 163 3.40 12.03 3.46
C GLN A 163 2.04 12.24 2.78
N LYS A 164 1.78 13.46 2.32
CA LYS A 164 0.54 13.79 1.60
C LYS A 164 0.37 12.97 0.32
N ARG A 165 1.47 12.71 -0.38
CA ARG A 165 1.46 11.97 -1.66
C ARG A 165 1.28 10.48 -1.47
N PHE A 166 1.89 9.90 -0.43
CA PHE A 166 1.59 8.52 -0.04
C PHE A 166 0.13 8.33 0.37
N ALA A 167 -0.44 9.31 1.08
CA ALA A 167 -1.86 9.25 1.43
C ALA A 167 -2.76 9.26 0.17
N ILE A 168 -2.48 10.12 -0.81
CA ILE A 168 -3.22 10.15 -2.08
C ILE A 168 -3.04 8.85 -2.86
N PHE A 169 -1.81 8.36 -2.97
CA PHE A 169 -1.46 7.10 -3.63
C PHE A 169 -2.25 5.91 -3.05
N TYR A 170 -2.32 5.82 -1.73
CA TYR A 170 -3.04 4.75 -1.05
C TYR A 170 -4.56 4.91 -1.13
N LEU A 171 -5.06 6.14 -1.00
CA LEU A 171 -6.50 6.45 -1.08
C LEU A 171 -7.09 6.07 -2.43
N LEU A 172 -6.37 6.34 -3.52
CA LEU A 172 -6.80 5.94 -4.87
C LEU A 172 -7.01 4.42 -4.95
N GLY A 173 -6.10 3.64 -4.38
CA GLY A 173 -6.22 2.19 -4.32
C GLY A 173 -7.43 1.71 -3.51
N CYS A 174 -7.70 2.34 -2.36
CA CYS A 174 -8.85 1.97 -1.51
C CYS A 174 -10.19 2.27 -2.18
N VAL A 175 -10.31 3.45 -2.80
CA VAL A 175 -11.53 3.82 -3.56
C VAL A 175 -11.78 2.83 -4.69
N ALA A 176 -10.73 2.45 -5.39
CA ALA A 176 -10.86 1.51 -6.50
C ALA A 176 -11.23 0.08 -6.06
N SER A 177 -10.75 -0.37 -4.90
CA SER A 177 -11.19 -1.66 -4.33
C SER A 177 -12.71 -1.71 -4.12
N ALA A 178 -13.34 -0.58 -3.78
CA ALA A 178 -14.79 -0.48 -3.70
C ALA A 178 -15.49 -0.77 -5.05
N PHE A 179 -14.87 -0.36 -6.16
CA PHE A 179 -15.46 -0.57 -7.49
C PHE A 179 -15.24 -1.98 -8.05
N THR A 180 -14.37 -2.79 -7.46
CA THR A 180 -14.07 -4.16 -7.94
C THR A 180 -15.32 -5.01 -8.07
N GLY A 181 -16.23 -4.96 -7.10
CA GLY A 181 -17.48 -5.71 -7.11
C GLY A 181 -18.43 -5.29 -8.22
N PHE A 182 -18.61 -3.97 -8.41
CA PHE A 182 -19.46 -3.45 -9.50
C PHE A 182 -18.91 -3.78 -10.88
N LEU A 183 -17.58 -3.62 -11.05
CA LEU A 183 -16.91 -3.98 -12.30
C LEU A 183 -17.11 -5.47 -12.60
N SER A 184 -16.87 -6.34 -11.60
CA SER A 184 -17.05 -7.78 -11.75
C SER A 184 -18.49 -8.14 -12.05
N TYR A 185 -19.47 -7.50 -11.42
CA TYR A 185 -20.89 -7.70 -11.73
C TYR A 185 -21.22 -7.31 -13.17
N GLY A 186 -20.77 -6.13 -13.63
CA GLY A 186 -20.94 -5.72 -15.03
C GLY A 186 -20.36 -6.71 -16.02
N ILE A 187 -19.20 -7.30 -15.70
CA ILE A 187 -18.56 -8.31 -16.55
C ILE A 187 -19.38 -9.63 -16.58
N THR A 188 -20.13 -9.96 -15.53
CA THR A 188 -20.94 -11.21 -15.54
C THR A 188 -22.01 -11.25 -16.63
N PHE A 189 -22.45 -10.11 -17.16
CA PHE A 189 -23.37 -10.07 -18.31
C PHE A 189 -22.71 -10.54 -19.61
N MET A 190 -21.40 -10.67 -19.66
CA MET A 190 -20.68 -11.25 -20.81
C MET A 190 -20.64 -12.79 -20.77
N ASN A 191 -21.36 -13.43 -19.84
CA ASN A 191 -21.40 -14.89 -19.72
C ASN A 191 -21.89 -15.54 -21.03
N GLY A 192 -21.11 -16.50 -21.56
CA GLY A 192 -21.38 -17.19 -22.82
C GLY A 192 -20.84 -16.48 -24.07
N LEU A 193 -20.43 -15.22 -24.01
CA LEU A 193 -19.78 -14.54 -25.12
C LEU A 193 -18.43 -15.23 -25.47
N GLY A 194 -18.22 -15.53 -26.75
CA GLY A 194 -17.02 -16.22 -27.21
C GLY A 194 -16.81 -17.61 -26.60
N GLY A 195 -17.86 -18.25 -26.05
CA GLY A 195 -17.77 -19.56 -25.40
C GLY A 195 -17.14 -19.51 -23.99
N LEU A 196 -16.89 -18.32 -23.44
CA LEU A 196 -16.28 -18.15 -22.13
C LEU A 196 -17.35 -17.88 -21.06
N THR A 197 -17.15 -18.46 -19.88
CA THR A 197 -17.98 -18.22 -18.70
C THR A 197 -17.68 -16.88 -18.04
N ALA A 198 -18.59 -16.38 -17.20
CA ALA A 198 -18.51 -15.07 -16.56
C ALA A 198 -17.19 -14.85 -15.80
N TRP A 199 -16.74 -15.84 -15.01
CA TRP A 199 -15.51 -15.72 -14.22
C TRP A 199 -14.25 -15.61 -15.10
N ARG A 200 -14.22 -16.24 -16.27
CA ARG A 200 -13.12 -16.15 -17.23
C ARG A 200 -13.00 -14.73 -17.78
N TRP A 201 -14.14 -14.11 -18.10
CA TRP A 201 -14.19 -12.71 -18.52
C TRP A 201 -13.69 -11.75 -17.45
N ILE A 202 -13.90 -12.03 -16.15
CA ILE A 202 -13.35 -11.21 -15.06
C ILE A 202 -11.81 -11.14 -15.18
N PHE A 203 -11.14 -12.28 -15.35
CA PHE A 203 -9.68 -12.31 -15.52
C PHE A 203 -9.21 -11.63 -16.82
N VAL A 204 -9.91 -11.87 -17.93
CA VAL A 204 -9.55 -11.31 -19.23
C VAL A 204 -9.70 -9.80 -19.26
N ILE A 205 -10.84 -9.27 -18.84
CA ILE A 205 -11.11 -7.81 -18.88
C ILE A 205 -10.22 -7.05 -17.90
N GLN A 206 -10.04 -7.56 -16.68
CA GLN A 206 -9.20 -6.89 -15.70
C GLN A 206 -7.73 -6.96 -16.11
N GLY A 207 -7.26 -8.09 -16.66
CA GLY A 207 -5.92 -8.18 -17.24
C GLY A 207 -5.72 -7.21 -18.42
N LEU A 208 -6.73 -7.02 -19.27
CA LEU A 208 -6.71 -6.06 -20.36
C LEU A 208 -6.62 -4.60 -19.85
N ILE A 209 -7.39 -4.26 -18.82
CA ILE A 209 -7.32 -2.96 -18.15
C ILE A 209 -5.89 -2.72 -17.61
N THR A 210 -5.32 -3.74 -16.97
CA THR A 210 -3.94 -3.69 -16.44
C THR A 210 -2.92 -3.47 -17.55
N CYS A 211 -3.00 -4.21 -18.67
CA CYS A 211 -2.13 -4.05 -19.82
C CYS A 211 -2.27 -2.64 -20.45
N THR A 212 -3.50 -2.14 -20.58
CA THR A 212 -3.77 -0.81 -21.12
C THR A 212 -3.17 0.29 -20.24
N LEU A 213 -3.38 0.21 -18.92
CA LEU A 213 -2.78 1.16 -17.96
C LEU A 213 -1.25 1.05 -17.94
N ALA A 214 -0.69 -0.15 -18.07
CA ALA A 214 0.74 -0.36 -18.18
C ALA A 214 1.30 0.32 -19.45
N ALA A 215 0.64 0.17 -20.58
CA ALA A 215 1.03 0.85 -21.83
C ALA A 215 0.98 2.38 -21.70
N ILE A 216 -0.11 2.92 -21.12
CA ILE A 216 -0.24 4.36 -20.85
C ILE A 216 0.86 4.82 -19.90
N SER A 217 1.17 4.03 -18.87
CA SER A 217 2.18 4.38 -17.87
C SER A 217 3.58 4.53 -18.47
N TYR A 218 3.93 3.76 -19.49
CA TYR A 218 5.20 3.85 -20.19
C TYR A 218 5.43 5.24 -20.80
N PHE A 219 4.39 5.88 -21.31
CA PHE A 219 4.45 7.21 -21.89
C PHE A 219 4.35 8.33 -20.84
N VAL A 220 3.53 8.15 -19.82
CA VAL A 220 3.21 9.17 -18.82
C VAL A 220 4.25 9.27 -17.71
N LEU A 221 4.78 8.13 -17.22
CA LEU A 221 5.73 8.12 -16.11
C LEU A 221 7.00 8.92 -16.44
N ILE A 222 7.55 9.54 -15.43
CA ILE A 222 8.81 10.29 -15.49
C ILE A 222 9.97 9.47 -14.95
N ASN A 223 11.17 9.74 -15.48
CA ASN A 223 12.41 9.11 -15.00
C ASN A 223 12.87 9.71 -13.66
N PHE A 224 13.94 9.16 -13.10
CA PHE A 224 14.62 9.77 -11.96
C PHE A 224 15.12 11.18 -12.29
N PRO A 225 15.13 12.12 -11.32
CA PRO A 225 15.58 13.49 -11.55
C PRO A 225 16.98 13.56 -12.17
N ASP A 226 17.93 12.78 -11.64
CA ASP A 226 19.33 12.74 -12.12
C ASP A 226 19.46 12.28 -13.59
N ARG A 227 18.61 11.36 -14.04
CA ARG A 227 18.60 10.89 -15.43
C ARG A 227 17.86 11.83 -16.39
N MET A 228 16.95 12.63 -15.89
CA MET A 228 16.18 13.54 -16.73
C MET A 228 16.94 14.81 -17.08
N ARG A 229 17.90 15.25 -16.26
CA ARG A 229 18.78 16.38 -16.57
C ARG A 229 19.60 16.16 -17.84
N SER A 230 20.00 14.92 -18.10
CA SER A 230 20.76 14.54 -19.31
C SER A 230 19.87 14.15 -20.49
N SER A 231 18.55 14.05 -20.31
CA SER A 231 17.61 13.62 -21.34
C SER A 231 17.07 14.81 -22.12
N LYS A 232 16.92 14.67 -23.47
CA LYS A 232 16.23 15.64 -24.34
C LYS A 232 14.73 15.79 -24.05
N SER A 233 14.25 15.33 -22.89
CA SER A 233 12.84 15.40 -22.50
C SER A 233 12.43 16.84 -22.20
N ARG A 234 11.44 17.36 -22.93
CA ARG A 234 10.87 18.70 -22.78
C ARG A 234 9.87 18.84 -21.62
N PHE A 235 9.87 17.92 -20.64
CA PHE A 235 8.85 17.92 -19.59
C PHE A 235 9.04 19.05 -18.58
N LEU A 236 10.26 19.27 -18.12
CA LEU A 236 10.66 20.37 -17.24
C LEU A 236 11.83 21.12 -17.86
N SER A 237 11.93 22.43 -17.61
CA SER A 237 13.10 23.23 -17.98
C SER A 237 14.29 22.90 -17.08
N HIS A 238 15.50 23.25 -17.48
CA HIS A 238 16.69 23.08 -16.65
C HIS A 238 16.56 23.78 -15.29
N ARG A 239 16.00 24.97 -15.27
CA ARG A 239 15.73 25.78 -14.06
C ARG A 239 14.76 25.07 -13.11
N GLU A 240 13.71 24.43 -13.64
CA GLU A 240 12.75 23.66 -12.86
C GLU A 240 13.37 22.38 -12.26
N TYR A 241 14.30 21.75 -12.97
CA TYR A 241 15.07 20.60 -12.47
C TYR A 241 16.04 20.99 -11.35
N ASP A 242 16.78 22.08 -11.55
CA ASP A 242 17.72 22.57 -10.56
C ASP A 242 16.96 22.90 -9.26
N PHE A 243 15.83 23.60 -9.35
CA PHE A 243 14.96 23.87 -8.20
C PHE A 243 14.57 22.59 -7.44
N ILE A 244 14.08 21.53 -8.12
CA ILE A 244 13.69 20.28 -7.47
C ILE A 244 14.91 19.61 -6.86
N THR A 245 16.03 19.57 -7.55
CA THR A 245 17.26 18.93 -7.08
C THR A 245 17.84 19.64 -5.87
N ASP A 246 17.85 20.95 -5.86
CA ASP A 246 18.36 21.78 -4.77
C ASP A 246 17.46 21.65 -3.54
N GLN A 247 16.13 21.66 -3.72
CA GLN A 247 15.17 21.42 -2.65
C GLN A 247 15.36 20.04 -2.01
N ILE A 248 15.59 19.00 -2.82
CA ILE A 248 15.82 17.64 -2.33
C ILE A 248 17.18 17.55 -1.63
N ASN A 249 18.22 18.17 -2.18
CA ASN A 249 19.56 18.16 -1.60
C ASN A 249 19.60 18.93 -0.26
N ALA A 250 18.92 20.07 -0.18
CA ALA A 250 18.75 20.82 1.07
C ALA A 250 18.05 20.00 2.15
N ASP A 251 16.94 19.29 1.78
CA ASP A 251 16.23 18.41 2.71
C ASP A 251 17.05 17.17 3.13
N ARG A 252 17.96 16.71 2.27
CA ARG A 252 18.85 15.56 2.52
C ARG A 252 20.16 15.96 3.20
N GLY A 253 20.54 17.22 3.12
CA GLY A 253 21.82 17.74 3.62
C GLY A 253 22.07 17.46 5.11
N ASP A 254 21.01 17.29 5.89
CA ASP A 254 21.07 16.89 7.30
C ASP A 254 21.38 15.40 7.54
N VAL A 255 21.38 14.59 6.48
CA VAL A 255 21.61 13.14 6.59
C VAL A 255 22.79 12.75 5.69
N ARG A 256 23.98 12.67 6.26
CA ARG A 256 25.09 11.97 5.62
C ARG A 256 24.65 10.53 5.35
N LEU A 257 24.54 10.18 4.05
CA LEU A 257 24.27 8.79 3.64
C LEU A 257 25.48 7.95 4.07
N GLU A 258 25.37 7.23 5.17
CA GLU A 258 26.39 6.28 5.56
C GLU A 258 26.46 5.13 4.53
N PRO A 259 27.65 4.68 4.13
CA PRO A 259 27.80 3.50 3.28
C PRO A 259 27.16 2.28 3.94
N PHE A 260 26.68 1.32 3.12
CA PHE A 260 25.98 0.13 3.64
C PHE A 260 26.81 -0.61 4.69
N ASN A 261 26.26 -0.74 5.89
CA ASN A 261 26.86 -1.47 6.99
C ASN A 261 25.91 -2.54 7.52
N LEU A 262 26.18 -3.79 7.11
CA LEU A 262 25.37 -4.94 7.47
C LEU A 262 25.25 -5.13 8.98
N LYS A 263 26.32 -4.87 9.75
CA LYS A 263 26.30 -5.00 11.21
C LYS A 263 25.32 -4.00 11.84
N LYS A 264 25.36 -2.73 11.42
CA LYS A 264 24.41 -1.69 11.90
C LYS A 264 22.96 -2.06 11.52
N TYR A 265 22.76 -2.60 10.32
CA TYR A 265 21.44 -3.05 9.87
C TYR A 265 20.91 -4.22 10.71
N LEU A 266 21.73 -5.25 10.96
CA LEU A 266 21.32 -6.41 11.76
C LEU A 266 21.07 -6.04 13.23
N VAL A 267 21.91 -5.18 13.82
CA VAL A 267 21.67 -4.65 15.17
C VAL A 267 20.35 -3.84 15.22
N ALA A 268 20.06 -3.06 14.19
CA ALA A 268 18.79 -2.34 14.10
C ALA A 268 17.60 -3.29 13.97
N ALA A 269 17.75 -4.40 13.24
CA ALA A 269 16.70 -5.43 13.10
C ALA A 269 16.41 -6.17 14.40
N LEU A 270 17.31 -6.16 15.39
CA LEU A 270 17.07 -6.73 16.72
C LEU A 270 16.27 -5.82 17.67
N ASP A 271 15.94 -4.58 17.25
CA ASP A 271 15.12 -3.68 18.09
C ASP A 271 13.69 -4.20 18.22
N ILE A 272 13.31 -4.59 19.44
CA ILE A 272 11.99 -5.16 19.75
C ILE A 272 10.82 -4.25 19.35
N ASN A 273 11.03 -2.93 19.29
CA ASN A 273 9.96 -2.02 18.84
C ASN A 273 9.65 -2.23 17.36
N ILE A 274 10.66 -2.53 16.54
CA ILE A 274 10.50 -2.82 15.12
C ILE A 274 9.63 -4.05 14.91
N TRP A 275 9.90 -5.12 15.68
CA TRP A 275 9.07 -6.32 15.67
C TRP A 275 7.66 -6.07 16.20
N GLY A 276 7.53 -5.24 17.23
CA GLY A 276 6.22 -4.84 17.75
C GLY A 276 5.37 -4.14 16.70
N PHE A 277 5.91 -3.16 15.98
CA PHE A 277 5.19 -2.50 14.86
C PHE A 277 4.84 -3.49 13.74
N GLY A 278 5.78 -4.38 13.40
CA GLY A 278 5.55 -5.41 12.39
C GLY A 278 4.45 -6.40 12.77
N LEU A 279 4.39 -6.83 14.05
CA LEU A 279 3.33 -7.72 14.56
C LEU A 279 1.96 -7.04 14.59
N VAL A 280 1.88 -5.75 14.96
CA VAL A 280 0.63 -4.98 14.85
C VAL A 280 0.15 -4.98 13.39
N TYR A 281 1.06 -4.77 12.45
CA TYR A 281 0.73 -4.77 11.03
C TYR A 281 0.33 -6.15 10.52
N PHE A 282 1.01 -7.21 10.96
CA PHE A 282 0.64 -8.61 10.69
C PHE A 282 -0.81 -8.91 11.12
N CYS A 283 -1.17 -8.57 12.36
CA CYS A 283 -2.52 -8.78 12.87
C CYS A 283 -3.58 -8.01 12.06
N THR A 284 -3.27 -6.76 11.72
CA THR A 284 -4.14 -5.89 10.92
C THR A 284 -4.35 -6.45 9.52
N THR A 285 -3.27 -6.78 8.83
CA THR A 285 -3.32 -7.28 7.45
C THR A 285 -3.95 -8.66 7.35
N THR A 286 -3.80 -9.52 8.37
CA THR A 286 -4.50 -10.81 8.41
C THR A 286 -6.00 -10.61 8.28
N THR A 287 -6.62 -9.76 9.07
CA THR A 287 -8.06 -9.51 8.99
C THR A 287 -8.44 -8.80 7.69
N ALA A 288 -7.67 -7.80 7.25
CA ALA A 288 -7.96 -7.05 6.02
C ALA A 288 -7.96 -7.96 4.78
N TYR A 289 -6.97 -8.84 4.65
CA TYR A 289 -6.92 -9.81 3.54
C TYR A 289 -7.98 -10.91 3.66
N SER A 290 -8.28 -11.39 4.89
CA SER A 290 -9.38 -12.33 5.09
C SER A 290 -10.69 -11.78 4.54
N ILE A 291 -11.03 -10.54 4.90
CA ILE A 291 -12.23 -9.87 4.37
C ILE A 291 -12.13 -9.68 2.85
N ALA A 292 -11.01 -9.26 2.32
CA ALA A 292 -10.86 -9.05 0.87
C ALA A 292 -11.09 -10.33 0.05
N TYR A 293 -10.61 -11.48 0.53
CA TYR A 293 -10.73 -12.75 -0.20
C TYR A 293 -12.08 -13.46 0.02
N PHE A 294 -12.74 -13.24 1.17
CA PHE A 294 -13.89 -14.08 1.53
C PHE A 294 -15.21 -13.31 1.67
N LEU A 295 -15.22 -11.98 1.72
CA LEU A 295 -16.45 -11.21 1.90
C LEU A 295 -17.53 -11.51 0.85
N PRO A 296 -17.24 -11.57 -0.47
CA PRO A 296 -18.24 -11.93 -1.47
C PRO A 296 -18.77 -13.36 -1.29
N LEU A 297 -17.92 -14.30 -0.86
CA LEU A 297 -18.30 -15.68 -0.57
C LEU A 297 -19.21 -15.75 0.67
N ILE A 298 -18.88 -15.01 1.73
CA ILE A 298 -19.72 -14.90 2.94
C ILE A 298 -21.10 -14.35 2.59
N TYR A 299 -21.18 -13.37 1.71
CA TYR A 299 -22.48 -12.86 1.23
C TYR A 299 -23.28 -13.92 0.48
N ARG A 300 -22.63 -14.67 -0.42
CA ARG A 300 -23.29 -15.66 -1.23
C ARG A 300 -23.67 -16.92 -0.46
N GLU A 301 -22.72 -17.54 0.22
CA GLU A 301 -22.88 -18.83 0.89
C GLU A 301 -23.38 -18.68 2.33
N GLY A 302 -22.84 -17.69 3.06
CA GLY A 302 -23.17 -17.48 4.46
C GLY A 302 -24.48 -16.74 4.68
N MET A 303 -24.88 -15.83 3.77
CA MET A 303 -26.10 -15.02 3.90
C MET A 303 -27.15 -15.33 2.82
N GLY A 304 -26.82 -16.15 1.82
CA GLY A 304 -27.77 -16.58 0.77
C GLY A 304 -28.14 -15.50 -0.25
N PHE A 305 -27.31 -14.46 -0.40
CA PHE A 305 -27.57 -13.43 -1.42
C PHE A 305 -27.36 -13.97 -2.83
N SER A 306 -28.06 -13.37 -3.81
CA SER A 306 -27.81 -13.65 -5.22
C SER A 306 -26.40 -13.27 -5.64
N MET A 307 -25.91 -13.81 -6.75
CA MET A 307 -24.59 -13.48 -7.30
C MET A 307 -24.40 -11.96 -7.47
N GLY A 308 -25.39 -11.31 -8.11
CA GLY A 308 -25.32 -9.86 -8.32
C GLY A 308 -25.30 -9.06 -7.02
N ALA A 309 -26.14 -9.43 -6.05
CA ALA A 309 -26.17 -8.79 -4.75
C ALA A 309 -24.84 -9.00 -4.00
N SER A 310 -24.25 -10.19 -4.03
CA SER A 310 -22.99 -10.50 -3.36
C SER A 310 -21.82 -9.69 -3.93
N LEU A 311 -21.78 -9.47 -5.24
CA LEU A 311 -20.77 -8.66 -5.91
C LEU A 311 -20.99 -7.15 -5.66
N CYS A 312 -22.23 -6.66 -5.75
CA CYS A 312 -22.51 -5.23 -5.53
C CYS A 312 -22.38 -4.83 -4.05
N LEU A 313 -22.76 -5.67 -3.11
CA LEU A 313 -22.63 -5.41 -1.68
C LEU A 313 -21.17 -5.40 -1.19
N PHE A 314 -20.22 -5.82 -2.02
CA PHE A 314 -18.79 -5.68 -1.71
C PHE A 314 -18.37 -4.21 -1.63
N ALA A 315 -18.92 -3.33 -2.46
CA ALA A 315 -18.52 -1.94 -2.57
C ALA A 315 -18.87 -1.06 -1.34
N PRO A 316 -20.09 -1.05 -0.79
CA PRO A 316 -20.47 -0.13 0.28
C PRO A 316 -19.60 -0.22 1.55
N PRO A 317 -19.20 -1.39 2.06
CA PRO A 317 -18.28 -1.49 3.20
C PRO A 317 -16.90 -0.90 2.92
N TYR A 318 -16.38 -1.02 1.68
CA TYR A 318 -15.09 -0.43 1.30
C TYR A 318 -15.17 1.09 1.14
N VAL A 319 -16.29 1.63 0.66
CA VAL A 319 -16.54 3.09 0.66
C VAL A 319 -16.57 3.61 2.10
N ALA A 320 -17.30 2.94 2.99
CA ALA A 320 -17.34 3.30 4.40
C ALA A 320 -15.95 3.20 5.06
N ALA A 321 -15.15 2.18 4.70
CA ALA A 321 -13.76 2.06 5.13
C ALA A 321 -12.90 3.22 4.65
N GLY A 322 -13.06 3.67 3.41
CA GLY A 322 -12.36 4.84 2.88
C GLY A 322 -12.67 6.12 3.65
N ILE A 323 -13.94 6.35 3.98
CA ILE A 323 -14.38 7.51 4.78
C ILE A 323 -13.79 7.42 6.20
N THR A 324 -13.87 6.26 6.85
CA THR A 324 -13.32 6.05 8.19
C THR A 324 -11.80 6.20 8.21
N MET A 325 -11.11 5.68 7.21
CA MET A 325 -9.67 5.81 7.03
C MET A 325 -9.27 7.28 6.93
N PHE A 326 -9.97 8.07 6.12
CA PHE A 326 -9.69 9.49 5.97
C PHE A 326 -9.95 10.24 7.29
N ALA A 327 -11.09 10.01 7.93
CA ALA A 327 -11.46 10.67 9.18
C ALA A 327 -10.48 10.36 10.31
N THR A 328 -10.15 9.07 10.50
CA THR A 328 -9.22 8.65 11.56
C THR A 328 -7.78 9.09 11.28
N SER A 329 -7.33 9.12 10.02
CA SER A 329 -6.04 9.65 9.64
C SER A 329 -5.96 11.16 9.90
N TRP A 330 -7.00 11.92 9.53
CA TRP A 330 -7.06 13.37 9.79
C TRP A 330 -7.04 13.70 11.29
N ILE A 331 -7.82 12.96 12.11
CA ILE A 331 -7.81 13.09 13.57
C ILE A 331 -6.42 12.78 14.12
N GLY A 332 -5.82 11.67 13.69
CA GLY A 332 -4.49 11.24 14.10
C GLY A 332 -3.40 12.26 13.78
N ASP A 333 -3.48 12.92 12.62
CA ASP A 333 -2.53 13.98 12.23
C ASP A 333 -2.74 15.25 13.03
N LYS A 334 -4.00 15.68 13.21
CA LYS A 334 -4.37 16.90 13.93
C LYS A 334 -3.96 16.85 15.40
N TYR A 335 -4.23 15.75 16.07
CA TYR A 335 -3.97 15.59 17.51
C TYR A 335 -2.65 14.87 17.81
N ARG A 336 -1.89 14.43 16.78
CA ARG A 336 -0.63 13.68 16.87
C ARG A 336 -0.75 12.40 17.69
N ILE A 337 -1.92 11.74 17.64
CA ILE A 337 -2.20 10.47 18.30
C ILE A 337 -2.22 9.34 17.27
N ARG A 338 -1.53 8.23 17.53
CA ARG A 338 -1.47 7.09 16.60
C ARG A 338 -1.98 5.80 17.23
N GLY A 339 -1.49 5.46 18.42
CA GLY A 339 -1.93 4.27 19.14
C GLY A 339 -3.43 4.22 19.40
N PRO A 340 -4.04 5.28 19.98
CA PRO A 340 -5.49 5.33 20.21
C PRO A 340 -6.32 5.17 18.92
N ILE A 341 -5.85 5.69 17.78
CA ILE A 341 -6.52 5.52 16.48
C ILE A 341 -6.53 4.03 16.07
N ILE A 342 -5.39 3.34 16.20
CA ILE A 342 -5.30 1.91 15.87
C ILE A 342 -6.22 1.11 16.77
N VAL A 343 -6.26 1.42 18.08
CA VAL A 343 -7.16 0.77 19.03
C VAL A 343 -8.63 1.01 18.65
N PHE A 344 -9.02 2.24 18.34
CA PHE A 344 -10.38 2.57 17.89
C PHE A 344 -10.80 1.77 16.64
N ASN A 345 -9.96 1.76 15.63
CA ASN A 345 -10.23 0.99 14.41
C ASN A 345 -10.28 -0.53 14.69
N ALA A 346 -9.38 -1.05 15.53
CA ALA A 346 -9.40 -2.46 15.92
C ALA A 346 -10.67 -2.81 16.71
N MET A 347 -11.18 -1.90 17.56
CA MET A 347 -12.44 -2.08 18.27
C MET A 347 -13.64 -2.11 17.32
N LEU A 348 -13.66 -1.28 16.27
CA LEU A 348 -14.70 -1.38 15.23
C LEU A 348 -14.73 -2.78 14.62
N ALA A 349 -13.56 -3.30 14.24
CA ALA A 349 -13.47 -4.66 13.68
C ALA A 349 -13.85 -5.73 14.73
N LEU A 350 -13.43 -5.55 15.98
CA LEU A 350 -13.72 -6.48 17.07
C LEU A 350 -15.22 -6.54 17.44
N ILE A 351 -15.96 -5.46 17.24
CA ILE A 351 -17.43 -5.43 17.38
C ILE A 351 -18.09 -6.06 16.13
N GLY A 352 -17.56 -5.75 14.94
CA GLY A 352 -18.12 -6.23 13.68
C GLY A 352 -18.02 -7.76 13.50
N LEU A 353 -16.88 -8.36 13.85
CA LEU A 353 -16.64 -9.80 13.70
C LEU A 353 -17.64 -10.68 14.48
N PRO A 354 -17.92 -10.45 15.78
CA PRO A 354 -18.97 -11.19 16.49
C PRO A 354 -20.36 -11.00 15.89
N LEU A 355 -20.69 -9.79 15.41
CA LEU A 355 -21.96 -9.56 14.73
C LEU A 355 -22.08 -10.40 13.45
N MET A 356 -21.00 -10.56 12.69
CA MET A 356 -20.99 -11.45 11.52
C MET A 356 -21.17 -12.91 11.89
N THR A 357 -20.59 -13.36 13.03
CA THR A 357 -20.45 -14.76 13.39
C THR A 357 -21.62 -15.30 14.18
N PHE A 358 -22.09 -14.55 15.19
CA PHE A 358 -22.99 -15.07 16.22
C PHE A 358 -24.42 -14.55 16.09
N THR A 359 -24.70 -13.55 15.22
CA THR A 359 -26.06 -13.06 15.06
C THR A 359 -26.85 -13.86 14.03
N LYS A 360 -28.17 -13.94 14.25
CA LYS A 360 -29.12 -14.53 13.31
C LYS A 360 -29.74 -13.41 12.47
N GLY A 361 -29.86 -13.66 11.16
CA GLY A 361 -30.43 -12.68 10.23
C GLY A 361 -29.41 -11.82 9.50
N ASN A 362 -29.76 -11.41 8.28
CA ASN A 362 -28.83 -10.72 7.36
C ASN A 362 -28.53 -9.27 7.78
N GLY A 363 -29.46 -8.57 8.42
CA GLY A 363 -29.29 -7.18 8.82
C GLY A 363 -28.10 -6.96 9.78
N PRO A 364 -28.09 -7.56 10.97
CA PRO A 364 -26.96 -7.44 11.91
C PRO A 364 -25.65 -7.96 11.33
N ARG A 365 -25.68 -9.04 10.53
CA ARG A 365 -24.48 -9.58 9.85
C ARG A 365 -23.90 -8.61 8.84
N LEU A 366 -24.73 -7.90 8.08
CA LEU A 366 -24.30 -6.83 7.18
C LEU A 366 -23.64 -5.68 7.95
N VAL A 367 -24.24 -5.21 9.03
CA VAL A 367 -23.62 -4.20 9.90
C VAL A 367 -22.26 -4.68 10.39
N GLY A 368 -22.15 -5.95 10.77
CA GLY A 368 -20.88 -6.58 11.13
C GLY A 368 -19.85 -6.51 10.00
N CYS A 369 -20.24 -6.77 8.76
CA CYS A 369 -19.36 -6.63 7.58
C CYS A 369 -18.87 -5.21 7.40
N PHE A 370 -19.73 -4.19 7.55
CA PHE A 370 -19.34 -2.79 7.48
C PHE A 370 -18.30 -2.45 8.56
N LEU A 371 -18.60 -2.74 9.83
CA LEU A 371 -17.72 -2.41 10.95
C LEU A 371 -16.35 -3.11 10.82
N THR A 372 -16.34 -4.39 10.44
CA THR A 372 -15.11 -5.15 10.24
C THR A 372 -14.27 -4.57 9.13
N THR A 373 -14.89 -4.27 7.98
CA THR A 373 -14.18 -3.72 6.81
C THR A 373 -13.65 -2.32 7.10
N MET A 374 -14.44 -1.47 7.77
CA MET A 374 -14.04 -0.14 8.22
C MET A 374 -12.83 -0.22 9.16
N GLY A 375 -12.89 -1.05 10.19
CA GLY A 375 -11.83 -1.16 11.18
C GLY A 375 -10.55 -1.75 10.61
N ALA A 376 -10.63 -2.89 9.93
CA ALA A 376 -9.46 -3.59 9.40
C ALA A 376 -8.71 -2.77 8.34
N ASN A 377 -9.42 -2.19 7.36
CA ASN A 377 -8.76 -1.42 6.29
C ASN A 377 -8.23 -0.07 6.78
N SER A 378 -8.91 0.62 7.71
CA SER A 378 -8.43 1.89 8.27
C SER A 378 -7.16 1.72 9.12
N ASN A 379 -6.94 0.54 9.70
CA ASN A 379 -5.75 0.24 10.49
C ASN A 379 -4.49 0.07 9.64
N VAL A 380 -4.60 -0.26 8.35
CA VAL A 380 -3.44 -0.42 7.47
C VAL A 380 -2.59 0.85 7.41
N PRO A 381 -3.10 2.02 6.97
CA PRO A 381 -2.34 3.26 6.95
C PRO A 381 -2.03 3.80 8.36
N ALA A 382 -2.88 3.54 9.35
CA ALA A 382 -2.63 3.96 10.74
C ALA A 382 -1.39 3.27 11.33
N ALA A 383 -1.23 1.95 11.12
CA ALA A 383 -0.05 1.21 11.54
C ALA A 383 1.22 1.66 10.80
N MET A 384 1.12 1.96 9.47
CA MET A 384 2.23 2.53 8.71
C MET A 384 2.67 3.88 9.24
N ALA A 385 1.73 4.76 9.58
CA ALA A 385 2.01 6.07 10.15
C ALA A 385 2.61 5.95 11.58
N TYR A 386 2.10 5.03 12.39
CA TYR A 386 2.62 4.77 13.74
C TYR A 386 4.09 4.35 13.72
N GLN A 387 4.44 3.41 12.83
CA GLN A 387 5.81 2.99 12.62
C GLN A 387 6.68 4.14 12.09
N ALA A 388 6.24 4.87 11.06
CA ALA A 388 7.02 5.93 10.41
C ALA A 388 7.36 7.08 11.38
N ASN A 389 6.45 7.42 12.30
CA ASN A 389 6.66 8.48 13.27
C ASN A 389 7.65 8.09 14.39
N ASN A 390 7.76 6.81 14.71
CA ASN A 390 8.50 6.31 15.87
C ASN A 390 9.87 5.71 15.55
N VAL A 391 10.18 5.50 14.26
CA VAL A 391 11.47 4.93 13.85
C VAL A 391 12.39 6.01 13.29
N ARG A 392 13.56 6.19 13.93
CA ARG A 392 14.58 7.15 13.54
C ARG A 392 15.90 6.46 13.21
N GLY A 393 16.71 7.14 12.40
CA GLY A 393 17.97 6.60 11.90
C GLY A 393 17.81 5.78 10.62
N GLN A 394 18.78 5.92 9.71
CA GLN A 394 18.74 5.33 8.37
C GLN A 394 18.59 3.80 8.43
N TRP A 395 19.43 3.15 9.22
CA TRP A 395 19.47 1.68 9.34
C TRP A 395 18.24 1.12 10.03
N LYS A 396 17.75 1.81 11.08
CA LYS A 396 16.51 1.41 11.77
C LYS A 396 15.29 1.54 10.87
N ARG A 397 15.21 2.61 10.05
CA ARG A 397 14.11 2.76 9.08
C ARG A 397 14.15 1.68 8.02
N ALA A 398 15.33 1.37 7.48
CA ALA A 398 15.47 0.33 6.47
C ALA A 398 15.08 -1.06 7.02
N ALA A 399 15.60 -1.43 8.19
CA ALA A 399 15.27 -2.70 8.86
C ALA A 399 13.77 -2.77 9.22
N CYS A 400 13.22 -1.67 9.75
CA CYS A 400 11.80 -1.61 10.10
C CYS A 400 10.90 -1.75 8.88
N SER A 401 11.19 -1.06 7.79
CA SER A 401 10.40 -1.18 6.56
C SER A 401 10.41 -2.61 6.02
N ALA A 402 11.56 -3.28 6.04
CA ALA A 402 11.68 -4.65 5.57
C ALA A 402 10.86 -5.63 6.43
N ILE A 403 11.03 -5.57 7.76
CA ILE A 403 10.30 -6.43 8.70
C ILE A 403 8.80 -6.13 8.66
N PHE A 404 8.43 -4.86 8.64
CA PHE A 404 7.04 -4.42 8.62
C PHE A 404 6.30 -4.92 7.36
N VAL A 405 6.87 -4.70 6.17
CA VAL A 405 6.26 -5.17 4.92
C VAL A 405 6.26 -6.69 4.81
N GLY A 406 7.34 -7.35 5.25
CA GLY A 406 7.44 -8.81 5.28
C GLY A 406 6.38 -9.44 6.19
N LEU A 407 6.22 -8.93 7.41
CA LEU A 407 5.18 -9.39 8.34
C LEU A 407 3.77 -9.06 7.83
N GLY A 408 3.58 -7.89 7.21
CA GLY A 408 2.30 -7.55 6.59
C GLY A 408 1.90 -8.50 5.47
N ALA A 409 2.82 -8.89 4.62
CA ALA A 409 2.58 -9.89 3.57
C ALA A 409 2.34 -11.29 4.16
N SER A 410 3.06 -11.66 5.24
CA SER A 410 2.80 -12.89 5.98
C SER A 410 1.41 -12.90 6.62
N GLY A 411 0.94 -11.73 7.10
CA GLY A 411 -0.45 -11.56 7.53
C GLY A 411 -1.45 -11.83 6.40
N GLY A 412 -1.16 -11.35 5.19
CA GLY A 412 -1.97 -11.67 4.00
C GLY A 412 -1.98 -13.15 3.67
N MET A 413 -0.84 -13.84 3.82
CA MET A 413 -0.74 -15.29 3.68
C MET A 413 -1.66 -16.00 4.67
N VAL A 414 -1.58 -15.68 5.96
CA VAL A 414 -2.46 -16.25 6.99
C VAL A 414 -3.92 -15.91 6.69
N GLY A 415 -4.22 -14.66 6.34
CA GLY A 415 -5.57 -14.22 5.99
C GLY A 415 -6.22 -14.99 4.86
N SER A 416 -5.44 -15.44 3.87
CA SER A 416 -5.93 -16.28 2.76
C SER A 416 -6.21 -17.73 3.16
N LEU A 417 -5.72 -18.20 4.31
CA LEU A 417 -5.88 -19.58 4.80
C LEU A 417 -6.91 -19.71 5.93
N VAL A 418 -7.30 -18.61 6.54
CA VAL A 418 -8.13 -18.60 7.76
C VAL A 418 -9.56 -19.11 7.51
N PHE A 419 -10.13 -18.77 6.36
CA PHE A 419 -11.46 -19.24 5.96
C PHE A 419 -11.33 -20.44 5.04
N ARG A 420 -11.85 -21.59 5.45
CA ARG A 420 -11.78 -22.84 4.70
C ARG A 420 -13.16 -23.21 4.21
N SER A 421 -13.26 -23.76 2.99
CA SER A 421 -14.53 -24.16 2.39
C SER A 421 -15.30 -25.18 3.24
N GLN A 422 -14.59 -26.03 4.01
CA GLN A 422 -15.19 -27.00 4.93
C GLN A 422 -15.89 -26.36 6.13
N ASP A 423 -15.58 -25.10 6.45
CA ASP A 423 -16.18 -24.37 7.57
C ASP A 423 -17.42 -23.56 7.14
N ALA A 424 -17.79 -23.62 5.85
CA ALA A 424 -19.02 -23.00 5.33
C ALA A 424 -20.26 -23.64 5.97
N PRO A 425 -21.36 -22.90 6.12
CA PRO A 425 -21.59 -21.50 5.76
C PRO A 425 -21.22 -20.48 6.84
N GLU A 426 -20.87 -20.91 8.05
CA GLU A 426 -20.67 -20.03 9.20
C GLU A 426 -19.25 -19.51 9.33
N TYR A 427 -18.24 -20.24 8.80
CA TYR A 427 -16.82 -19.87 8.85
C TYR A 427 -16.30 -19.52 10.26
N ARG A 428 -16.85 -20.16 11.33
CA ARG A 428 -16.55 -19.81 12.73
C ARG A 428 -15.07 -19.83 13.10
N PRO A 429 -14.25 -20.83 12.71
CA PRO A 429 -12.83 -20.85 13.07
C PRO A 429 -12.09 -19.65 12.49
N GLY A 430 -12.40 -19.28 11.22
CA GLY A 430 -11.84 -18.13 10.56
C GLY A 430 -12.21 -16.83 11.25
N MET A 431 -13.46 -16.64 11.60
CA MET A 431 -13.94 -15.45 12.31
C MET A 431 -13.28 -15.34 13.70
N LEU A 432 -13.17 -16.42 14.45
CA LEU A 432 -12.50 -16.43 15.76
C LEU A 432 -11.02 -16.09 15.65
N THR A 433 -10.35 -16.57 14.59
CA THR A 433 -8.96 -16.19 14.31
C THR A 433 -8.84 -14.68 14.06
N CYS A 434 -9.72 -14.08 13.25
CA CYS A 434 -9.74 -12.64 13.01
C CYS A 434 -10.04 -11.84 14.30
N ILE A 435 -10.95 -12.32 15.16
CA ILE A 435 -11.22 -11.74 16.50
C ILE A 435 -9.94 -11.76 17.33
N GLY A 436 -9.27 -12.93 17.41
CA GLY A 436 -8.00 -13.07 18.12
C GLY A 436 -6.91 -12.14 17.60
N MET A 437 -6.80 -11.97 16.28
CA MET A 437 -5.83 -11.05 15.67
C MET A 437 -6.13 -9.58 16.01
N GLN A 438 -7.39 -9.15 16.02
CA GLN A 438 -7.73 -7.77 16.39
C GLN A 438 -7.51 -7.53 17.89
N ALA A 439 -7.85 -8.49 18.75
CA ALA A 439 -7.55 -8.41 20.17
C ALA A 439 -6.03 -8.35 20.42
N ALA A 440 -5.25 -9.19 19.75
CA ALA A 440 -3.79 -9.16 19.81
C ALA A 440 -3.22 -7.82 19.35
N ALA A 441 -3.76 -7.22 18.28
CA ALA A 441 -3.35 -5.90 17.80
C ALA A 441 -3.56 -4.83 18.90
N ILE A 442 -4.70 -4.84 19.60
CA ILE A 442 -4.99 -3.90 20.71
C ILE A 442 -3.97 -4.07 21.83
N VAL A 443 -3.72 -5.32 22.26
CA VAL A 443 -2.73 -5.63 23.32
C VAL A 443 -1.33 -5.18 22.91
N LEU A 444 -0.91 -5.49 21.68
CA LEU A 444 0.42 -5.10 21.16
C LEU A 444 0.59 -3.58 21.09
N VAL A 445 -0.44 -2.86 20.62
CA VAL A 445 -0.40 -1.39 20.59
C VAL A 445 -0.34 -0.83 22.02
N GLY A 446 -1.09 -1.40 22.96
CA GLY A 446 -1.04 -1.01 24.38
C GLY A 446 0.36 -1.19 24.97
N LEU A 447 0.96 -2.37 24.78
CA LEU A 447 2.33 -2.66 25.24
C LEU A 447 3.39 -1.75 24.60
N LEU A 448 3.28 -1.50 23.29
CA LEU A 448 4.16 -0.55 22.60
C LEU A 448 3.99 0.85 23.15
N THR A 449 2.76 1.33 23.31
CA THR A 449 2.47 2.67 23.84
C THR A 449 3.05 2.85 25.23
N ILE A 450 2.84 1.89 26.15
CA ILE A 450 3.42 1.91 27.49
C ILE A 450 4.96 1.96 27.42
N ARG A 451 5.57 1.13 26.60
CA ARG A 451 7.01 1.09 26.44
C ARG A 451 7.57 2.41 25.87
N LEU A 452 6.92 3.00 24.88
CA LEU A 452 7.32 4.27 24.29
C LEU A 452 7.15 5.42 25.30
N TYR A 453 6.05 5.40 26.08
CA TYR A 453 5.81 6.34 27.18
C TYR A 453 6.91 6.29 28.22
N LEU A 454 7.25 5.09 28.72
CA LEU A 454 8.31 4.92 29.71
C LEU A 454 9.67 5.41 29.18
N ARG A 455 9.95 5.22 27.89
CA ARG A 455 11.17 5.77 27.27
C ARG A 455 11.14 7.30 27.19
N ASN A 456 10.01 7.90 26.86
CA ASN A 456 9.86 9.37 26.87
C ASN A 456 10.08 9.93 28.28
N CYS A 457 9.53 9.29 29.33
CA CYS A 457 9.76 9.70 30.72
C CYS A 457 11.26 9.66 31.11
N ARG A 458 12.03 8.68 30.61
CA ARG A 458 13.49 8.65 30.84
C ARG A 458 14.22 9.77 30.09
N VAL A 459 13.76 10.12 28.91
CA VAL A 459 14.32 11.28 28.18
C VAL A 459 14.01 12.58 28.91
N ASP A 460 12.80 12.73 29.48
CA ASP A 460 12.41 13.92 30.25
C ASP A 460 13.24 14.08 31.53
N ARG A 461 13.72 12.96 32.11
CA ARG A 461 14.66 12.94 33.24
C ARG A 461 16.12 13.16 32.84
N GLY A 462 16.40 13.26 31.53
CA GLY A 462 17.79 13.39 31.04
C GLY A 462 18.60 12.09 31.05
N GLU A 463 17.96 10.93 31.34
CA GLU A 463 18.63 9.63 31.46
C GLU A 463 18.89 8.96 30.08
N LEU A 464 18.22 9.41 29.05
CA LEU A 464 18.26 8.78 27.72
C LEU A 464 18.14 9.82 26.60
N VAL A 465 18.97 9.67 25.56
CA VAL A 465 18.81 10.40 24.28
C VAL A 465 18.40 9.40 23.21
N ILE A 466 17.28 9.67 22.53
CA ILE A 466 16.75 8.76 21.52
C ILE A 466 17.34 9.11 20.15
N GLY A 467 18.09 8.17 19.55
CA GLY A 467 18.59 8.29 18.18
C GLY A 467 19.53 9.45 17.93
N ASP A 468 20.36 9.79 18.94
CA ASP A 468 21.33 10.88 18.91
C ASP A 468 20.75 12.27 18.61
N LEU A 469 19.42 12.44 18.80
CA LEU A 469 18.71 13.69 18.58
C LEU A 469 18.20 14.25 19.91
N PRO A 470 18.81 15.32 20.44
CA PRO A 470 18.30 16.01 21.61
C PRO A 470 16.88 16.53 21.36
N GLY A 471 15.95 16.21 22.26
CA GLY A 471 14.55 16.68 22.17
C GLY A 471 13.58 15.80 21.39
N PHE A 472 14.01 14.72 20.76
CA PHE A 472 13.06 13.79 20.11
C PHE A 472 12.22 13.04 21.15
N ARG A 473 10.91 12.91 20.87
CA ARG A 473 9.94 12.14 21.64
C ARG A 473 9.20 11.19 20.73
N TYR A 474 8.90 10.01 21.24
CA TYR A 474 8.01 9.06 20.57
C TYR A 474 6.57 9.58 20.57
N THR A 475 5.84 9.27 19.50
CA THR A 475 4.40 9.57 19.37
C THR A 475 3.59 8.35 19.81
N TYR A 476 2.55 8.55 20.59
CA TYR A 476 1.68 7.49 21.10
C TYR A 476 0.48 7.24 20.21
#